data_b7263cf916d9ff476e24a0992e0d5f67
#
_entry.id   b7263cf916d9ff476e24a0992e0d5f67
#
_cell.length_a   1.000
_cell.length_b   1.000
_cell.length_c   1.000
_cell.angle_alpha   90.00
_cell.angle_beta   90.00
_cell.angle_gamma   90.00
#
_symmetry.space_group_name_H-M   'P 1'
#
loop_
_entity.id
_entity.type
_entity.pdbx_description
1 polymer ?
#
loop_
_entity_poly.entity_id
_entity_poly.type
_entity_poly.pdbx_seq_one_letter_code
_entity_poly.pdbx_strand_id
1 'polypeptide(L)'
;MFSAETYKQRRAELARRIGNGLILISGNTLSPFNYPNNTYSFRQDSTFLYYFGLNIPSLMAVLDAESGEAILFGDDFTVEDIIWTGPQPRLVELGAQVGVSNCQPLKALDGVVATAMKQNRRIHFLPPYRGESKIELSRLLGLPLSALYPHKSVDLMFAVAEMREVKSAEEIEALERAFQLGYAMHTTAMKMCKAGVVEREIAGAMEGIAKSQGLGVSFPSIVSQHGETLHNLNSDGVLENGRLLLVDGGAESLENYCSDHTRTYQIGRASCRERVFSRV
;
A
#
# COMPACT_ATOMS: atom_id res chain seq x y z
N MET A 1 3.07 7.85 10.32
CA MET A 1 3.67 8.76 9.29
C MET A 1 5.04 9.19 9.77
N PHE A 2 6.05 9.23 8.89
CA PHE A 2 7.40 9.70 9.22
C PHE A 2 7.46 11.24 9.25
N SER A 3 8.62 11.79 9.56
CA SER A 3 8.83 13.24 9.57
C SER A 3 8.76 13.84 8.16
N ALA A 4 8.38 15.12 8.06
CA ALA A 4 8.43 15.85 6.79
C ALA A 4 9.82 15.81 6.15
N GLU A 5 10.86 15.83 6.98
CA GLU A 5 12.26 15.77 6.53
C GLU A 5 12.59 14.44 5.87
N THR A 6 12.12 13.32 6.40
CA THR A 6 12.29 12.00 5.78
C THR A 6 11.73 11.97 4.36
N TYR A 7 10.53 12.51 4.14
CA TYR A 7 9.93 12.55 2.81
C TYR A 7 10.65 13.51 1.87
N LYS A 8 11.12 14.65 2.37
CA LYS A 8 11.95 15.59 1.57
C LYS A 8 13.24 14.93 1.09
N GLN A 9 13.95 14.25 2.00
CA GLN A 9 15.20 13.55 1.67
C GLN A 9 14.98 12.45 0.64
N ARG A 10 13.91 11.66 0.76
CA ARG A 10 13.55 10.63 -0.21
C ARG A 10 13.26 11.23 -1.59
N ARG A 11 12.53 12.32 -1.66
CA ARG A 11 12.25 13.00 -2.94
C ARG A 11 13.51 13.63 -3.53
N ALA A 12 14.34 14.27 -2.73
CA ALA A 12 15.62 14.85 -3.20
C ALA A 12 16.54 13.76 -3.77
N GLU A 13 16.66 12.62 -3.10
CA GLU A 13 17.47 11.50 -3.59
C GLU A 13 16.88 10.90 -4.88
N LEU A 14 15.55 10.76 -4.99
CA LEU A 14 14.92 10.30 -6.22
C LEU A 14 15.19 11.26 -7.38
N ALA A 15 15.03 12.58 -7.17
CA ALA A 15 15.32 13.59 -8.17
C ALA A 15 16.78 13.53 -8.64
N ARG A 16 17.72 13.39 -7.70
CA ARG A 16 19.16 13.25 -8.00
C ARG A 16 19.47 12.00 -8.84
N ARG A 17 18.81 10.87 -8.57
CA ARG A 17 19.02 9.62 -9.32
C ARG A 17 18.48 9.70 -10.75
N ILE A 18 17.36 10.35 -10.94
CA ILE A 18 16.73 10.51 -12.26
C ILE A 18 17.40 11.63 -13.06
N GLY A 19 17.71 12.76 -12.43
CA GLY A 19 18.51 13.85 -12.95
C GLY A 19 17.83 14.78 -13.96
N ASN A 20 16.80 14.34 -14.68
CA ASN A 20 16.08 15.19 -15.65
C ASN A 20 14.61 14.77 -15.80
N GLY A 21 13.80 15.68 -16.33
CA GLY A 21 12.39 15.45 -16.62
C GLY A 21 11.47 15.58 -15.40
N LEU A 22 10.22 15.20 -15.58
CA LEU A 22 9.22 15.18 -14.52
C LEU A 22 8.92 13.74 -14.10
N ILE A 23 8.89 13.49 -12.81
CA ILE A 23 8.50 12.20 -12.21
C ILE A 23 7.04 12.33 -11.77
N LEU A 24 6.14 11.62 -12.45
CA LEU A 24 4.73 11.56 -12.11
C LEU A 24 4.47 10.38 -11.19
N ILE A 25 4.00 10.65 -9.96
CA ILE A 25 3.67 9.65 -8.95
C ILE A 25 2.16 9.66 -8.74
N SER A 26 1.52 8.59 -9.21
CA SER A 26 0.08 8.44 -9.13
C SER A 26 -0.32 7.88 -7.76
N GLY A 27 -1.27 8.55 -7.10
CA GLY A 27 -1.97 7.97 -5.99
C GLY A 27 -3.18 7.13 -6.44
N ASN A 28 -3.72 6.36 -5.51
CA ASN A 28 -4.91 5.56 -5.71
C ASN A 28 -6.19 6.37 -5.50
N THR A 29 -7.27 5.92 -6.13
CA THR A 29 -8.64 6.37 -5.90
C THR A 29 -9.42 5.33 -5.11
N LEU A 30 -10.58 5.69 -4.58
CA LEU A 30 -11.53 4.73 -3.99
C LEU A 30 -11.95 3.71 -5.05
N SER A 31 -12.13 2.46 -4.64
CA SER A 31 -12.66 1.39 -5.49
C SER A 31 -14.05 0.99 -5.00
N PRO A 32 -15.08 1.02 -5.85
CA PRO A 32 -16.42 0.58 -5.47
C PRO A 32 -16.46 -0.93 -5.22
N PHE A 33 -17.21 -1.32 -4.19
CA PHE A 33 -17.49 -2.72 -3.87
C PHE A 33 -18.61 -3.27 -4.78
N ASN A 34 -19.75 -2.59 -4.80
CA ASN A 34 -20.92 -2.97 -5.60
C ASN A 34 -21.69 -1.78 -6.19
N TYR A 35 -21.46 -0.56 -5.69
CA TYR A 35 -21.96 0.69 -6.25
C TYR A 35 -21.06 1.86 -5.79
N PRO A 36 -21.11 3.06 -6.41
CA PRO A 36 -20.08 4.10 -6.24
C PRO A 36 -19.78 4.51 -4.81
N ASN A 37 -20.78 4.59 -3.93
CA ASN A 37 -20.63 5.07 -2.56
C ASN A 37 -20.33 3.96 -1.54
N ASN A 38 -20.36 2.68 -1.95
CA ASN A 38 -19.95 1.56 -1.12
C ASN A 38 -18.58 1.06 -1.58
N THR A 39 -17.53 1.51 -0.91
CA THR A 39 -16.16 1.27 -1.32
C THR A 39 -15.45 0.25 -0.44
N TYR A 40 -14.46 -0.43 -1.02
CA TYR A 40 -13.46 -1.14 -0.22
C TYR A 40 -12.70 -0.19 0.69
N SER A 41 -12.12 -0.73 1.76
CA SER A 41 -11.17 0.03 2.59
C SER A 41 -10.07 0.62 1.71
N PHE A 42 -9.84 1.92 1.85
CA PHE A 42 -8.84 2.60 1.04
C PHE A 42 -7.42 2.24 1.49
N ARG A 43 -6.57 2.02 0.52
CA ARG A 43 -5.13 1.94 0.71
C ARG A 43 -4.43 2.65 -0.44
N GLN A 44 -3.54 3.55 -0.09
CA GLN A 44 -2.76 4.33 -1.05
C GLN A 44 -1.70 3.47 -1.74
N ASP A 45 -1.26 3.88 -2.94
CA ASP A 45 -0.12 3.30 -3.65
C ASP A 45 1.14 3.33 -2.79
N SER A 46 1.87 2.22 -2.77
CA SER A 46 3.06 2.07 -1.90
C SER A 46 4.20 3.01 -2.28
N THR A 47 4.33 3.38 -3.55
CA THR A 47 5.34 4.34 -3.99
C THR A 47 4.94 5.76 -3.57
N PHE A 48 3.66 6.09 -3.73
CA PHE A 48 3.13 7.36 -3.24
C PHE A 48 3.34 7.50 -1.73
N LEU A 49 3.03 6.45 -0.95
CA LEU A 49 3.27 6.41 0.50
C LEU A 49 4.76 6.59 0.85
N TYR A 50 5.65 5.98 0.10
CA TYR A 50 7.09 6.07 0.36
C TYR A 50 7.63 7.50 0.19
N TYR A 51 7.13 8.24 -0.80
CA TYR A 51 7.62 9.60 -1.10
C TYR A 51 6.78 10.72 -0.47
N PHE A 52 5.51 10.47 -0.13
CA PHE A 52 4.59 11.49 0.37
C PHE A 52 3.89 11.10 1.68
N GLY A 53 3.84 9.84 2.09
CA GLY A 53 3.30 9.41 3.37
C GLY A 53 1.79 9.62 3.60
N LEU A 54 1.05 10.10 2.60
CA LEU A 54 -0.35 10.46 2.72
C LEU A 54 -1.24 9.28 2.27
N ASN A 55 -1.93 8.65 3.21
CA ASN A 55 -2.89 7.58 2.91
C ASN A 55 -4.31 8.16 2.67
N ILE A 56 -4.43 9.00 1.65
CA ILE A 56 -5.65 9.74 1.28
C ILE A 56 -5.92 9.51 -0.21
N PRO A 57 -7.18 9.24 -0.61
CA PRO A 57 -7.52 8.96 -2.00
C PRO A 57 -7.39 10.21 -2.89
N SER A 58 -7.29 9.97 -4.20
CA SER A 58 -7.35 10.99 -5.25
C SER A 58 -6.24 12.05 -5.19
N LEU A 59 -5.08 11.70 -4.64
CA LEU A 59 -3.88 12.54 -4.70
C LEU A 59 -3.00 12.11 -5.86
N MET A 60 -2.37 13.10 -6.48
CA MET A 60 -1.32 12.92 -7.48
C MET A 60 -0.13 13.80 -7.11
N ALA A 61 1.07 13.44 -7.54
CA ALA A 61 2.24 14.26 -7.31
C ALA A 61 3.17 14.30 -8.52
N VAL A 62 3.84 15.42 -8.69
CA VAL A 62 4.92 15.61 -9.65
C VAL A 62 6.17 16.01 -8.89
N LEU A 63 7.29 15.37 -9.20
CA LEU A 63 8.61 15.76 -8.73
C LEU A 63 9.43 16.18 -9.95
N ASP A 64 9.91 17.40 -9.95
CA ASP A 64 10.83 17.90 -10.95
C ASP A 64 12.24 17.38 -10.65
N ALA A 65 12.77 16.55 -11.55
CA ALA A 65 14.07 15.89 -11.30
C ALA A 65 15.27 16.84 -11.41
N GLU A 66 15.11 17.99 -12.06
CA GLU A 66 16.17 18.99 -12.22
C GLU A 66 16.23 19.96 -11.05
N SER A 67 15.08 20.45 -10.57
CA SER A 67 15.02 21.38 -9.44
C SER A 67 14.86 20.70 -8.08
N GLY A 68 14.39 19.46 -8.04
CA GLY A 68 14.01 18.76 -6.81
C GLY A 68 12.68 19.25 -6.20
N GLU A 69 11.97 20.16 -6.87
CA GLU A 69 10.69 20.67 -6.39
C GLU A 69 9.56 19.65 -6.60
N ALA A 70 8.72 19.53 -5.58
CA ALA A 70 7.55 18.67 -5.63
C ALA A 70 6.26 19.51 -5.64
N ILE A 71 5.29 19.06 -6.42
CA ILE A 71 3.92 19.59 -6.44
C ILE A 71 2.98 18.47 -6.01
N LEU A 72 2.14 18.75 -5.03
CA LEU A 72 1.06 17.88 -4.61
C LEU A 72 -0.25 18.35 -5.22
N PHE A 73 -0.97 17.44 -5.87
CA PHE A 73 -2.26 17.71 -6.51
C PHE A 73 -3.37 16.96 -5.77
N GLY A 74 -4.46 17.66 -5.55
CA GLY A 74 -5.68 17.13 -4.94
C GLY A 74 -6.70 18.24 -4.80
N ASP A 75 -7.90 17.90 -4.40
CA ASP A 75 -8.96 18.87 -4.19
C ASP A 75 -9.37 18.91 -2.72
N ASP A 76 -9.64 20.09 -2.21
CA ASP A 76 -10.21 20.26 -0.87
C ASP A 76 -11.66 19.79 -0.86
N PHE A 77 -12.10 19.28 0.28
CA PHE A 77 -13.47 18.79 0.44
C PHE A 77 -14.46 19.94 0.33
N THR A 78 -15.53 19.71 -0.43
CA THR A 78 -16.68 20.62 -0.51
C THR A 78 -17.51 20.53 0.77
N VAL A 79 -18.46 21.48 0.92
CA VAL A 79 -19.43 21.43 2.05
C VAL A 79 -20.24 20.13 2.01
N GLU A 80 -20.57 19.63 0.84
CA GLU A 80 -21.30 18.36 0.68
C GLU A 80 -20.43 17.18 1.13
N ASP A 81 -19.16 17.12 0.74
CA ASP A 81 -18.24 16.07 1.19
C ASP A 81 -18.09 16.07 2.71
N ILE A 82 -18.00 17.25 3.32
CA ILE A 82 -17.89 17.41 4.79
C ILE A 82 -19.16 16.90 5.50
N ILE A 83 -20.34 17.12 4.94
CA ILE A 83 -21.60 16.60 5.49
C ILE A 83 -21.59 15.07 5.53
N TRP A 84 -21.05 14.42 4.48
CA TRP A 84 -21.02 12.96 4.38
C TRP A 84 -19.87 12.29 5.15
N THR A 85 -18.70 12.92 5.18
CA THR A 85 -17.47 12.26 5.65
C THR A 85 -16.83 12.93 6.86
N GLY A 86 -17.37 14.05 7.31
CA GLY A 86 -16.76 14.89 8.34
C GLY A 86 -15.66 15.80 7.77
N PRO A 87 -15.19 16.79 8.55
CA PRO A 87 -14.12 17.69 8.13
C PRO A 87 -12.82 16.96 7.92
N GLN A 88 -12.13 17.29 6.82
CA GLN A 88 -10.82 16.74 6.47
C GLN A 88 -9.77 17.87 6.39
N PRO A 89 -8.48 17.57 6.61
CA PRO A 89 -7.42 18.55 6.41
C PRO A 89 -7.41 19.07 4.96
N ARG A 90 -7.12 20.36 4.79
CA ARG A 90 -6.96 20.94 3.47
C ARG A 90 -5.69 20.44 2.80
N LEU A 91 -5.64 20.48 1.47
CA LEU A 91 -4.49 20.03 0.67
C LEU A 91 -3.18 20.70 1.12
N VAL A 92 -3.23 22.01 1.44
CA VAL A 92 -2.05 22.75 1.91
C VAL A 92 -1.56 22.27 3.29
N GLU A 93 -2.47 21.83 4.14
CA GLU A 93 -2.14 21.28 5.46
C GLU A 93 -1.53 19.89 5.33
N LEU A 94 -2.04 19.08 4.40
CA LEU A 94 -1.48 17.78 4.03
C LEU A 94 -0.08 17.93 3.44
N GLY A 95 0.10 18.89 2.52
CA GLY A 95 1.40 19.19 1.93
C GLY A 95 2.43 19.58 2.99
N ALA A 96 2.05 20.44 3.94
CA ALA A 96 2.92 20.86 5.04
C ALA A 96 3.41 19.67 5.90
N GLN A 97 2.53 18.68 6.19
CA GLN A 97 2.88 17.48 6.96
C GLN A 97 4.01 16.66 6.31
N VAL A 98 4.14 16.72 4.99
CA VAL A 98 5.11 15.94 4.21
C VAL A 98 6.18 16.81 3.53
N GLY A 99 6.22 18.09 3.90
CA GLY A 99 7.22 19.04 3.42
C GLY A 99 7.07 19.41 1.95
N VAL A 100 5.83 19.57 1.46
CA VAL A 100 5.49 20.10 0.13
C VAL A 100 4.73 21.41 0.33
N SER A 101 5.31 22.51 -0.14
CA SER A 101 4.71 23.85 -0.09
C SER A 101 3.84 24.16 -1.30
N ASN A 102 4.16 23.56 -2.47
CA ASN A 102 3.42 23.75 -3.70
C ASN A 102 2.28 22.74 -3.80
N CYS A 103 1.07 23.18 -3.45
CA CYS A 103 -0.14 22.37 -3.48
C CYS A 103 -1.12 22.99 -4.47
N GLN A 104 -1.64 22.21 -5.41
CA GLN A 104 -2.51 22.68 -6.48
C GLN A 104 -3.75 21.80 -6.64
N PRO A 105 -4.88 22.35 -7.12
CA PRO A 105 -6.04 21.53 -7.44
C PRO A 105 -5.72 20.49 -8.50
N LEU A 106 -6.36 19.33 -8.44
CA LEU A 106 -6.10 18.20 -9.33
C LEU A 106 -6.15 18.57 -10.82
N LYS A 107 -7.08 19.45 -11.20
CA LYS A 107 -7.22 19.98 -12.58
C LYS A 107 -5.97 20.71 -13.11
N ALA A 108 -5.10 21.21 -12.25
CA ALA A 108 -3.90 21.92 -12.67
C ALA A 108 -2.81 20.96 -13.19
N LEU A 109 -2.89 19.67 -12.86
CA LEU A 109 -1.93 18.64 -13.29
C LEU A 109 -1.83 18.56 -14.82
N ASP A 110 -2.95 18.69 -15.53
CA ASP A 110 -2.98 18.67 -17.00
C ASP A 110 -2.06 19.73 -17.60
N GLY A 111 -2.13 20.94 -17.06
CA GLY A 111 -1.32 22.06 -17.51
C GLY A 111 0.17 21.86 -17.25
N VAL A 112 0.53 21.27 -16.09
CA VAL A 112 1.92 21.00 -15.73
C VAL A 112 2.52 19.94 -16.66
N VAL A 113 1.81 18.82 -16.86
CA VAL A 113 2.25 17.73 -17.75
C VAL A 113 2.32 18.22 -19.21
N ALA A 114 1.30 18.93 -19.71
CA ALA A 114 1.28 19.45 -21.07
C ALA A 114 2.41 20.45 -21.32
N THR A 115 2.75 21.29 -20.34
CA THR A 115 3.87 22.26 -20.44
C THR A 115 5.20 21.51 -20.55
N ALA A 116 5.44 20.50 -19.72
CA ALA A 116 6.65 19.72 -19.79
C ALA A 116 6.79 18.97 -21.13
N MET A 117 5.70 18.40 -21.63
CA MET A 117 5.67 17.73 -22.94
C MET A 117 5.99 18.71 -24.09
N LYS A 118 5.43 19.93 -24.07
CA LYS A 118 5.74 20.98 -25.06
C LYS A 118 7.23 21.40 -25.03
N GLN A 119 7.85 21.33 -23.86
CA GLN A 119 9.27 21.59 -23.67
C GLN A 119 10.16 20.38 -23.99
N ASN A 120 9.59 19.28 -24.52
CA ASN A 120 10.27 18.01 -24.77
C ASN A 120 10.93 17.42 -23.52
N ARG A 121 10.43 17.73 -22.32
CA ARG A 121 10.90 17.11 -21.09
C ARG A 121 10.32 15.69 -20.98
N ARG A 122 11.14 14.75 -20.56
CA ARG A 122 10.70 13.37 -20.33
C ARG A 122 9.72 13.32 -19.14
N ILE A 123 8.64 12.58 -19.30
CA ILE A 123 7.74 12.25 -18.19
C ILE A 123 8.04 10.83 -17.74
N HIS A 124 8.54 10.71 -16.52
CA HIS A 124 8.81 9.43 -15.88
C HIS A 124 7.60 8.96 -15.11
N PHE A 125 7.19 7.73 -15.30
CA PHE A 125 6.12 7.08 -14.53
C PHE A 125 6.40 5.59 -14.36
N LEU A 126 5.88 5.01 -13.28
CA LEU A 126 5.92 3.57 -13.02
C LEU A 126 4.79 2.86 -13.79
N PRO A 127 4.97 1.56 -14.14
CA PRO A 127 3.91 0.81 -14.80
C PRO A 127 2.66 0.75 -13.90
N PRO A 128 1.51 1.28 -14.37
CA PRO A 128 0.29 1.28 -13.59
C PRO A 128 -0.30 -0.13 -13.51
N TYR A 129 -0.72 -0.55 -12.31
CA TYR A 129 -1.37 -1.85 -12.08
C TYR A 129 -2.89 -1.73 -11.95
N ARG A 130 -3.42 -0.55 -11.55
CA ARG A 130 -4.86 -0.29 -11.43
C ARG A 130 -5.45 0.25 -12.73
N GLY A 131 -6.71 -0.11 -13.01
CA GLY A 131 -7.43 0.35 -14.21
C GLY A 131 -7.57 1.86 -14.26
N GLU A 132 -7.96 2.47 -13.15
CA GLU A 132 -8.14 3.92 -13.02
C GLU A 132 -6.83 4.67 -13.30
N SER A 133 -5.72 4.20 -12.74
CA SER A 133 -4.39 4.79 -12.97
C SER A 133 -3.95 4.66 -14.43
N LYS A 134 -4.30 3.55 -15.11
CA LYS A 134 -4.05 3.38 -16.54
C LYS A 134 -4.83 4.40 -17.37
N ILE A 135 -6.10 4.58 -17.09
CA ILE A 135 -6.98 5.53 -17.79
C ILE A 135 -6.44 6.95 -17.60
N GLU A 136 -6.11 7.32 -16.38
CA GLU A 136 -5.62 8.67 -16.06
C GLU A 136 -4.26 8.95 -16.71
N LEU A 137 -3.30 8.04 -16.64
CA LEU A 137 -2.01 8.19 -17.34
C LEU A 137 -2.17 8.24 -18.86
N SER A 138 -3.06 7.42 -19.42
CA SER A 138 -3.38 7.45 -20.86
C SER A 138 -3.90 8.82 -21.28
N ARG A 139 -4.81 9.40 -20.50
CA ARG A 139 -5.38 10.74 -20.73
C ARG A 139 -4.32 11.84 -20.62
N LEU A 140 -3.55 11.84 -19.53
CA LEU A 140 -2.52 12.86 -19.25
C LEU A 140 -1.41 12.88 -20.29
N LEU A 141 -0.97 11.71 -20.73
CA LEU A 141 0.16 11.56 -21.64
C LEU A 141 -0.25 11.52 -23.11
N GLY A 142 -1.54 11.48 -23.43
CA GLY A 142 -2.03 11.32 -24.79
C GLY A 142 -1.63 9.98 -25.43
N LEU A 143 -1.36 8.95 -24.63
CA LEU A 143 -0.95 7.62 -25.08
C LEU A 143 -2.11 6.64 -25.03
N PRO A 144 -2.26 5.72 -25.99
CA PRO A 144 -3.21 4.63 -25.88
C PRO A 144 -2.82 3.69 -24.72
N LEU A 145 -3.80 3.05 -24.07
CA LEU A 145 -3.58 2.15 -22.92
C LEU A 145 -2.49 1.09 -23.17
N SER A 146 -2.43 0.55 -24.39
CA SER A 146 -1.43 -0.44 -24.80
C SER A 146 0.00 0.10 -24.85
N ALA A 147 0.17 1.41 -24.99
CA ALA A 147 1.48 2.04 -25.06
C ALA A 147 2.04 2.40 -23.69
N LEU A 148 1.24 2.41 -22.62
CA LEU A 148 1.73 2.79 -21.28
C LEU A 148 2.86 1.87 -20.80
N TYR A 149 2.69 0.55 -20.92
CA TYR A 149 3.71 -0.39 -20.47
C TYR A 149 5.04 -0.26 -21.23
N PRO A 150 5.07 -0.15 -22.56
CA PRO A 150 6.30 0.14 -23.31
C PRO A 150 6.99 1.47 -22.94
N HIS A 151 6.23 2.51 -22.57
CA HIS A 151 6.75 3.84 -22.26
C HIS A 151 7.08 4.06 -20.78
N LYS A 152 6.90 3.06 -19.91
CA LYS A 152 7.31 3.15 -18.50
C LYS A 152 8.78 3.54 -18.35
N SER A 153 9.13 4.27 -17.30
CA SER A 153 10.51 4.62 -17.03
C SER A 153 11.23 3.49 -16.28
N VAL A 154 12.11 2.81 -16.98
CA VAL A 154 12.95 1.76 -16.39
C VAL A 154 13.93 2.35 -15.36
N ASP A 155 14.48 3.53 -15.64
CA ASP A 155 15.37 4.23 -14.70
C ASP A 155 14.66 4.54 -13.38
N LEU A 156 13.40 4.99 -13.47
CA LEU A 156 12.57 5.22 -12.27
C LEU A 156 12.27 3.92 -11.53
N MET A 157 12.01 2.84 -12.23
CA MET A 157 11.77 1.53 -11.59
C MET A 157 12.99 1.09 -10.78
N PHE A 158 14.19 1.18 -11.34
CA PHE A 158 15.44 0.84 -10.63
C PHE A 158 15.69 1.79 -9.46
N ALA A 159 15.57 3.10 -9.66
CA ALA A 159 15.77 4.08 -8.59
C ALA A 159 14.85 3.83 -7.39
N VAL A 160 13.56 3.56 -7.65
CA VAL A 160 12.58 3.25 -6.59
C VAL A 160 12.91 1.93 -5.91
N ALA A 161 13.29 0.89 -6.65
CA ALA A 161 13.66 -0.41 -6.09
C ALA A 161 14.88 -0.30 -5.17
N GLU A 162 15.97 0.28 -5.65
CA GLU A 162 17.21 0.47 -4.89
C GLU A 162 17.02 1.31 -3.63
N MET A 163 16.19 2.35 -3.69
CA MET A 163 15.89 3.17 -2.51
C MET A 163 15.06 2.45 -1.46
N ARG A 164 14.25 1.47 -1.87
CA ARG A 164 13.34 0.74 -0.97
C ARG A 164 13.88 -0.60 -0.49
N GLU A 165 14.88 -1.18 -1.16
CA GLU A 165 15.44 -2.48 -0.77
C GLU A 165 16.23 -2.41 0.54
N VAL A 166 16.91 -1.30 0.81
CA VAL A 166 17.63 -1.07 2.09
C VAL A 166 16.80 -0.14 2.97
N LYS A 167 16.37 -0.66 4.13
CA LYS A 167 15.46 0.05 5.04
C LYS A 167 16.24 0.98 5.99
N SER A 168 15.69 2.17 6.22
CA SER A 168 16.17 3.06 7.27
C SER A 168 15.78 2.55 8.66
N ALA A 169 16.36 3.12 9.71
CA ALA A 169 16.01 2.77 11.09
C ALA A 169 14.51 3.00 11.37
N GLU A 170 13.94 4.12 10.90
CA GLU A 170 12.51 4.43 11.05
C GLU A 170 11.61 3.39 10.33
N GLU A 171 12.04 2.88 9.17
CA GLU A 171 11.33 1.83 8.44
C GLU A 171 11.39 0.49 9.18
N ILE A 172 12.54 0.16 9.77
CA ILE A 172 12.70 -1.05 10.60
C ILE A 172 11.76 -0.97 11.80
N GLU A 173 11.67 0.16 12.50
CA GLU A 173 10.72 0.33 13.60
C GLU A 173 9.25 0.17 13.16
N ALA A 174 8.90 0.67 11.97
CA ALA A 174 7.56 0.51 11.42
C ALA A 174 7.25 -0.95 11.06
N LEU A 175 8.24 -1.69 10.52
CA LEU A 175 8.16 -3.13 10.28
C LEU A 175 8.02 -3.92 11.58
N GLU A 176 8.79 -3.57 12.61
CA GLU A 176 8.69 -4.22 13.93
C GLU A 176 7.28 -4.07 14.52
N ARG A 177 6.65 -2.90 14.38
CA ARG A 177 5.24 -2.70 14.78
C ARG A 177 4.29 -3.63 13.99
N ALA A 178 4.47 -3.73 12.68
CA ALA A 178 3.69 -4.66 11.86
C ALA A 178 3.92 -6.13 12.27
N PHE A 179 5.16 -6.50 12.62
CA PHE A 179 5.49 -7.85 13.07
C PHE A 179 4.86 -8.19 14.42
N GLN A 180 4.72 -7.24 15.34
CA GLN A 180 3.98 -7.46 16.59
C GLN A 180 2.50 -7.79 16.32
N LEU A 181 1.88 -7.13 15.35
CA LEU A 181 0.50 -7.46 14.93
C LEU A 181 0.45 -8.87 14.31
N GLY A 182 1.38 -9.19 13.41
CA GLY A 182 1.51 -10.53 12.83
C GLY A 182 1.72 -11.61 13.89
N TYR A 183 2.53 -11.34 14.91
CA TYR A 183 2.71 -12.24 16.05
C TYR A 183 1.38 -12.48 16.81
N ALA A 184 0.61 -11.44 17.07
CA ALA A 184 -0.69 -11.57 17.74
C ALA A 184 -1.70 -12.37 16.88
N MET A 185 -1.70 -12.16 15.56
CA MET A 185 -2.52 -12.94 14.63
C MET A 185 -2.16 -14.42 14.68
N HIS A 186 -0.89 -14.76 14.53
CA HIS A 186 -0.42 -16.15 14.51
C HIS A 186 -0.59 -16.86 15.86
N THR A 187 -0.37 -16.19 16.98
CA THR A 187 -0.62 -16.78 18.32
C THR A 187 -2.11 -17.04 18.53
N THR A 188 -2.99 -16.24 17.94
CA THR A 188 -4.44 -16.48 17.97
C THR A 188 -4.81 -17.68 17.12
N ALA A 189 -4.31 -17.78 15.89
CA ALA A 189 -4.49 -18.94 15.03
C ALA A 189 -4.03 -20.24 15.72
N MET A 190 -2.86 -20.19 16.37
CA MET A 190 -2.30 -21.30 17.12
C MET A 190 -3.22 -21.79 18.24
N LYS A 191 -3.82 -20.85 19.01
CA LYS A 191 -4.77 -21.17 20.08
C LYS A 191 -6.09 -21.76 19.56
N MET A 192 -6.51 -21.34 18.37
CA MET A 192 -7.75 -21.79 17.73
C MET A 192 -7.58 -23.08 16.91
N CYS A 193 -6.36 -23.54 16.66
CA CYS A 193 -6.04 -24.72 15.84
C CYS A 193 -6.48 -26.03 16.52
N LYS A 194 -7.79 -26.33 16.48
CA LYS A 194 -8.43 -27.50 17.10
C LYS A 194 -9.38 -28.16 16.11
N ALA A 195 -9.51 -29.48 16.19
CA ALA A 195 -10.50 -30.20 15.39
C ALA A 195 -11.93 -29.66 15.63
N GLY A 196 -12.70 -29.57 14.57
CA GLY A 196 -14.04 -29.04 14.56
C GLY A 196 -14.16 -27.54 14.33
N VAL A 197 -13.08 -26.77 14.42
CA VAL A 197 -13.05 -25.33 14.07
C VAL A 197 -13.03 -25.20 12.54
N VAL A 198 -13.74 -24.22 12.01
CA VAL A 198 -13.72 -23.93 10.56
C VAL A 198 -12.59 -22.97 10.24
N GLU A 199 -11.89 -23.18 9.12
CA GLU A 199 -10.74 -22.37 8.69
C GLU A 199 -11.04 -20.86 8.70
N ARG A 200 -12.23 -20.43 8.21
CA ARG A 200 -12.64 -19.01 8.19
C ARG A 200 -12.85 -18.39 9.58
N GLU A 201 -13.13 -19.19 10.61
CA GLU A 201 -13.22 -18.67 11.98
C GLU A 201 -11.85 -18.18 12.47
N ILE A 202 -10.80 -18.94 12.12
CA ILE A 202 -9.42 -18.56 12.41
C ILE A 202 -9.00 -17.34 11.58
N ALA A 203 -9.29 -17.35 10.28
CA ALA A 203 -9.00 -16.21 9.40
C ALA A 203 -9.68 -14.93 9.91
N GLY A 204 -10.98 -14.99 10.23
CA GLY A 204 -11.72 -13.85 10.75
C GLY A 204 -11.19 -13.31 12.08
N ALA A 205 -10.75 -14.21 12.98
CA ALA A 205 -10.14 -13.80 14.25
C ALA A 205 -8.78 -13.09 14.03
N MET A 206 -7.95 -13.60 13.11
CA MET A 206 -6.68 -12.97 12.72
C MET A 206 -6.91 -11.58 12.10
N GLU A 207 -7.82 -11.48 11.14
CA GLU A 207 -8.15 -10.24 10.44
C GLU A 207 -8.78 -9.20 11.38
N GLY A 208 -9.56 -9.64 12.35
CA GLY A 208 -10.08 -8.80 13.42
C GLY A 208 -8.97 -8.12 14.24
N ILE A 209 -7.89 -8.84 14.56
CA ILE A 209 -6.71 -8.28 15.24
C ILE A 209 -6.03 -7.24 14.34
N ALA A 210 -5.74 -7.59 13.08
CA ALA A 210 -5.10 -6.69 12.14
C ALA A 210 -5.88 -5.37 11.99
N LYS A 211 -7.22 -5.44 11.94
CA LYS A 211 -8.09 -4.26 11.77
C LYS A 211 -8.29 -3.47 13.07
N SER A 212 -8.25 -4.11 14.23
CA SER A 212 -8.45 -3.41 15.50
C SER A 212 -7.22 -2.67 16.01
N GLN A 213 -6.01 -3.07 15.57
CA GLN A 213 -4.75 -2.55 16.06
C GLN A 213 -3.86 -1.93 14.97
N GLY A 214 -4.20 -2.11 13.69
CA GLY A 214 -3.51 -1.57 12.53
C GLY A 214 -4.49 -1.05 11.48
N LEU A 215 -4.04 -0.95 10.25
CA LEU A 215 -4.86 -0.52 9.11
C LEU A 215 -5.64 -1.67 8.47
N GLY A 216 -5.36 -2.90 8.86
CA GLY A 216 -5.96 -4.11 8.33
C GLY A 216 -4.91 -5.16 7.99
N VAL A 217 -5.30 -6.12 7.17
CA VAL A 217 -4.40 -7.16 6.69
C VAL A 217 -3.49 -6.66 5.57
N SER A 218 -2.27 -7.17 5.50
CA SER A 218 -1.34 -6.90 4.39
C SER A 218 -1.78 -7.58 3.09
N PHE A 219 -2.45 -8.71 3.21
CA PHE A 219 -3.07 -9.49 2.12
C PHE A 219 -4.17 -10.38 2.72
N PRO A 220 -5.10 -10.93 1.91
CA PRO A 220 -6.13 -11.86 2.39
C PRO A 220 -5.49 -13.05 3.09
N SER A 221 -5.88 -13.32 4.34
CA SER A 221 -5.30 -14.39 5.15
C SER A 221 -5.57 -15.77 4.55
N ILE A 222 -4.55 -16.59 4.44
CA ILE A 222 -4.65 -17.98 3.98
C ILE A 222 -4.62 -18.87 5.22
N VAL A 223 -5.71 -19.62 5.43
CA VAL A 223 -5.84 -20.58 6.53
C VAL A 223 -6.40 -21.87 5.94
N SER A 224 -5.56 -22.88 5.81
CA SER A 224 -5.97 -24.12 5.15
C SER A 224 -5.27 -25.37 5.68
N GLN A 225 -6.06 -26.44 5.91
CA GLN A 225 -5.52 -27.79 6.12
C GLN A 225 -5.17 -28.51 4.81
N HIS A 226 -5.34 -27.83 3.67
CA HIS A 226 -4.93 -28.23 2.32
C HIS A 226 -3.78 -27.34 1.84
N GLY A 227 -2.69 -27.27 2.62
CA GLY A 227 -1.53 -26.42 2.36
C GLY A 227 -0.75 -26.77 1.08
N GLU A 228 -1.07 -27.87 0.41
CA GLU A 228 -0.62 -28.21 -0.93
C GLU A 228 -1.18 -27.22 -1.99
N THR A 229 -2.24 -26.48 -1.67
CA THR A 229 -2.78 -25.39 -2.49
C THR A 229 -2.35 -24.06 -1.87
N LEU A 230 -1.34 -23.41 -2.46
CA LEU A 230 -0.68 -22.24 -1.86
C LEU A 230 -1.60 -21.02 -1.69
N HIS A 231 -2.47 -20.75 -2.66
CA HIS A 231 -3.43 -19.65 -2.61
C HIS A 231 -4.86 -20.19 -2.67
N ASN A 232 -5.25 -20.89 -1.62
CA ASN A 232 -6.59 -21.43 -1.51
C ASN A 232 -7.61 -20.29 -1.38
N LEU A 233 -8.61 -20.27 -2.27
CA LEU A 233 -9.67 -19.27 -2.28
C LEU A 233 -10.82 -19.61 -1.33
N ASN A 234 -10.84 -20.84 -0.79
CA ASN A 234 -11.89 -21.34 0.08
C ASN A 234 -11.33 -21.60 1.49
N SER A 235 -12.02 -21.13 2.50
CA SER A 235 -11.71 -21.33 3.92
C SER A 235 -12.86 -22.01 4.67
N ASP A 236 -13.57 -22.92 3.99
CA ASP A 236 -14.74 -23.63 4.53
C ASP A 236 -14.39 -24.99 5.18
N GLY A 237 -13.13 -25.40 5.14
CA GLY A 237 -12.66 -26.66 5.69
C GLY A 237 -12.88 -26.72 7.20
N VAL A 238 -13.46 -27.83 7.69
CA VAL A 238 -13.55 -28.15 9.11
C VAL A 238 -12.27 -28.87 9.51
N LEU A 239 -11.53 -28.35 10.48
CA LEU A 239 -10.24 -28.88 10.89
C LEU A 239 -10.36 -30.31 11.44
N GLU A 240 -9.48 -31.20 10.99
CA GLU A 240 -9.44 -32.62 11.35
C GLU A 240 -8.19 -32.94 12.17
N ASN A 241 -8.35 -33.75 13.22
CA ASN A 241 -7.23 -34.22 14.03
C ASN A 241 -6.16 -34.93 13.17
N GLY A 242 -4.91 -34.64 13.45
CA GLY A 242 -3.76 -35.30 12.80
C GLY A 242 -3.33 -34.67 11.49
N ARG A 243 -4.11 -33.74 10.92
CA ARG A 243 -3.70 -32.95 9.76
C ARG A 243 -2.84 -31.77 10.17
N LEU A 244 -2.24 -31.13 9.20
CA LEU A 244 -1.52 -29.85 9.36
C LEU A 244 -2.39 -28.70 8.91
N LEU A 245 -2.31 -27.58 9.63
CA LEU A 245 -2.94 -26.32 9.25
C LEU A 245 -1.84 -25.35 8.83
N LEU A 246 -1.81 -24.95 7.56
CA LEU A 246 -1.02 -23.85 7.07
C LEU A 246 -1.76 -22.55 7.34
N VAL A 247 -1.06 -21.60 7.93
CA VAL A 247 -1.57 -20.25 8.19
C VAL A 247 -0.56 -19.26 7.63
N ASP A 248 -1.03 -18.44 6.69
CA ASP A 248 -0.26 -17.36 6.09
C ASP A 248 -1.05 -16.06 6.22
N GLY A 249 -0.46 -15.08 6.87
CA GLY A 249 -1.13 -13.84 7.18
C GLY A 249 -0.22 -12.78 7.76
N GLY A 250 -0.61 -11.55 7.57
CA GLY A 250 0.10 -10.40 8.07
C GLY A 250 -0.80 -9.19 8.24
N ALA A 251 -0.28 -8.17 8.89
CA ALA A 251 -0.97 -6.93 9.18
C ALA A 251 -0.21 -5.72 8.65
N GLU A 252 -0.94 -4.67 8.33
CA GLU A 252 -0.39 -3.37 7.97
C GLU A 252 -0.39 -2.45 9.20
N SER A 253 0.78 -1.90 9.55
CA SER A 253 0.94 -0.93 10.64
C SER A 253 0.31 0.43 10.27
N LEU A 254 0.17 1.32 11.27
CA LEU A 254 -0.33 2.69 11.04
C LEU A 254 0.57 3.53 10.12
N GLU A 255 1.81 3.09 9.90
CA GLU A 255 2.75 3.70 8.95
C GLU A 255 2.71 3.07 7.55
N ASN A 256 1.75 2.17 7.29
CA ASN A 256 1.61 1.44 6.03
C ASN A 256 2.78 0.47 5.72
N TYR A 257 3.46 -0.04 6.75
CA TYR A 257 4.42 -1.14 6.63
C TYR A 257 3.75 -2.46 6.98
N CYS A 258 4.10 -3.50 6.25
CA CYS A 258 3.40 -4.78 6.31
C CYS A 258 4.27 -5.87 6.93
N SER A 259 3.64 -6.73 7.74
CA SER A 259 4.20 -8.04 8.08
C SER A 259 3.65 -9.10 7.13
N ASP A 260 4.40 -10.18 7.02
CA ASP A 260 4.10 -11.36 6.21
C ASP A 260 4.74 -12.58 6.88
N HIS A 261 3.91 -13.49 7.39
CA HIS A 261 4.37 -14.66 8.12
C HIS A 261 3.57 -15.90 7.74
N THR A 262 4.27 -16.97 7.40
CA THR A 262 3.67 -18.30 7.24
C THR A 262 4.08 -19.22 8.39
N ARG A 263 3.12 -19.94 8.96
CA ARG A 263 3.35 -20.97 9.98
C ARG A 263 2.47 -22.18 9.72
N THR A 264 2.98 -23.37 10.09
CA THR A 264 2.22 -24.62 9.99
C THR A 264 2.06 -25.23 11.36
N TYR A 265 0.84 -25.57 11.72
CA TYR A 265 0.46 -26.13 13.01
C TYR A 265 -0.09 -27.54 12.85
N GLN A 266 0.12 -28.43 13.84
CA GLN A 266 -0.53 -29.73 13.88
C GLN A 266 -1.88 -29.60 14.56
N ILE A 267 -2.97 -29.94 13.85
CA ILE A 267 -4.34 -29.88 14.38
C ILE A 267 -4.54 -30.93 15.48
N GLY A 268 -5.16 -30.51 16.57
CA GLY A 268 -5.53 -31.40 17.70
C GLY A 268 -4.40 -31.69 18.67
N ARG A 269 -3.21 -31.24 18.42
CA ARG A 269 -2.10 -31.33 19.37
C ARG A 269 -2.02 -30.06 20.21
N ALA A 270 -2.99 -29.87 21.08
CA ALA A 270 -2.92 -28.84 22.11
C ALA A 270 -1.81 -29.21 23.10
N SER A 271 -0.59 -28.79 22.86
CA SER A 271 0.38 -28.71 23.93
C SER A 271 0.80 -27.25 24.07
N CYS A 272 0.70 -26.72 25.27
CA CYS A 272 1.36 -25.49 25.69
C CYS A 272 2.91 -25.58 25.59
N ARG A 273 3.44 -26.58 24.92
CA ARG A 273 4.87 -26.78 24.62
C ARG A 273 5.04 -26.95 23.13
N GLU A 274 5.32 -25.88 22.50
CA GLU A 274 5.54 -25.70 21.08
C GLU A 274 6.62 -26.52 20.45
N ARG A 275 6.37 -26.94 19.21
CA ARG A 275 7.45 -26.93 18.18
C ARG A 275 6.89 -26.19 16.97
N VAL A 276 7.19 -24.92 16.88
CA VAL A 276 7.02 -24.13 15.67
C VAL A 276 8.13 -24.55 14.71
N PHE A 277 7.79 -25.15 13.60
CA PHE A 277 8.74 -25.34 12.51
C PHE A 277 8.70 -24.08 11.64
N SER A 278 9.71 -23.21 11.79
CA SER A 278 9.99 -22.19 10.81
C SER A 278 10.91 -22.80 9.75
N ARG A 279 10.54 -22.79 8.48
CA ARG A 279 11.48 -22.85 7.37
C ARG A 279 11.54 -21.46 6.73
N VAL A 280 12.75 -20.96 6.66
CA VAL A 280 13.13 -19.82 5.85
C VAL A 280 13.13 -20.26 4.39
#